data_4c1285d244afb283c42ba638ca48b6a5
#
_entry.id   4c1285d244afb283c42ba638ca48b6a5
#
_cell.length_a   1.000
_cell.length_b   1.000
_cell.length_c   1.000
_cell.angle_alpha   90.00
_cell.angle_beta   90.00
_cell.angle_gamma   90.00
#
_symmetry.space_group_name_H-M   'P 1'
#
loop_
_entity.id
_entity.type
_entity.pdbx_description
1 polymer ?
#
loop_
_entity_poly.entity_id
_entity_poly.type
_entity_poly.pdbx_seq_one_letter_code
_entity_poly.pdbx_strand_id
1 'polypeptide(L)'
;MTFAIHGLAVARGIAIGRAVLLAASHLDVAHYFIQPEQVPAEIERVRNGRNAVVQELQRLQVEMPSDAPAELTALLDVHLMLLQDEALVAGIKHWI
;
A
#
# COMPACT_ATOMS: atom_id res chain seq x y z
N MET A 1 -5.31 34.48 -12.95
CA MET A 1 -6.40 33.78 -13.67
C MET A 1 -7.27 33.03 -12.66
N THR A 2 -8.56 33.21 -12.72
CA THR A 2 -9.52 32.54 -11.84
C THR A 2 -10.35 31.59 -12.67
N PHE A 3 -10.50 30.36 -12.18
CA PHE A 3 -11.37 29.37 -12.82
C PHE A 3 -12.13 28.58 -11.77
N ALA A 4 -13.24 27.98 -12.17
CA ALA A 4 -14.06 27.15 -11.31
C ALA A 4 -14.28 25.78 -11.96
N ILE A 5 -14.23 24.74 -11.17
CA ILE A 5 -14.50 23.38 -11.58
C ILE A 5 -15.60 22.81 -10.70
N HIS A 6 -16.59 22.18 -11.33
CA HIS A 6 -17.63 21.48 -10.60
C HIS A 6 -17.19 20.03 -10.35
N GLY A 7 -17.30 19.61 -9.09
CA GLY A 7 -17.00 18.24 -8.69
C GLY A 7 -18.24 17.51 -8.18
N LEU A 8 -18.05 16.26 -7.80
CA LEU A 8 -19.06 15.45 -7.13
C LEU A 8 -18.93 15.64 -5.62
N ALA A 9 -20.01 16.07 -4.96
CA ALA A 9 -20.01 16.22 -3.51
C ALA A 9 -20.09 14.85 -2.83
N VAL A 10 -19.08 14.51 -2.02
CA VAL A 10 -19.01 13.27 -1.25
C VAL A 10 -19.09 13.50 0.25
N ALA A 11 -18.97 14.75 0.70
CA ALA A 11 -19.07 15.15 2.09
C ALA A 11 -19.66 16.54 2.18
N ARG A 12 -20.22 16.90 3.33
CA ARG A 12 -20.73 18.24 3.59
C ARG A 12 -19.63 19.14 4.14
N GLY A 13 -19.67 20.39 3.78
CA GLY A 13 -18.78 21.40 4.33
C GLY A 13 -18.21 22.32 3.27
N ILE A 14 -17.57 23.36 3.76
CA ILE A 14 -16.85 24.34 2.97
C ILE A 14 -15.45 24.46 3.53
N ALA A 15 -14.44 24.38 2.69
CA ALA A 15 -13.06 24.57 3.07
C ALA A 15 -12.35 25.44 2.05
N ILE A 16 -11.42 26.24 2.52
CA ILE A 16 -10.53 27.06 1.68
C ILE A 16 -9.11 26.62 2.00
N GLY A 17 -8.36 26.25 1.00
CA GLY A 17 -7.01 25.78 1.21
C GLY A 17 -6.29 25.51 -0.10
N ARG A 18 -5.12 24.93 0.02
CA ARG A 18 -4.34 24.52 -1.14
C ARG A 18 -4.85 23.18 -1.66
N ALA A 19 -5.19 23.13 -2.94
CA ALA A 19 -5.64 21.89 -3.56
C ALA A 19 -4.48 20.92 -3.78
N VAL A 20 -4.72 19.65 -3.48
CA VAL A 20 -3.80 18.54 -3.77
C VAL A 20 -4.53 17.56 -4.67
N LEU A 21 -3.93 17.23 -5.80
CA LEU A 21 -4.50 16.28 -6.74
C LEU A 21 -4.07 14.86 -6.35
N LEU A 22 -5.06 14.05 -6.00
CA LEU A 22 -4.86 12.62 -5.80
C LEU A 22 -5.31 11.91 -7.08
N ALA A 23 -4.35 11.50 -7.89
CA ALA A 23 -4.64 10.69 -9.05
C ALA A 23 -4.53 9.21 -8.69
N ALA A 24 -5.39 8.36 -9.28
CA ALA A 24 -5.21 6.92 -9.19
C ALA A 24 -3.84 6.59 -9.78
N SER A 25 -2.91 6.11 -8.95
CA SER A 25 -1.62 5.69 -9.44
C SER A 25 -1.78 4.37 -10.17
N HIS A 26 -1.62 4.39 -11.48
CA HIS A 26 -1.35 3.17 -12.22
C HIS A 26 0.08 2.78 -11.93
N LEU A 27 0.24 1.76 -11.09
CA LEU A 27 1.54 1.14 -10.92
C LEU A 27 1.88 0.46 -12.25
N ASP A 28 2.79 1.07 -13.00
CA ASP A 28 3.38 0.43 -14.16
C ASP A 28 4.21 -0.76 -13.67
N VAL A 29 3.58 -1.93 -13.69
CA VAL A 29 4.26 -3.17 -13.36
C VAL A 29 4.80 -3.75 -14.66
N ALA A 30 6.11 -3.90 -14.75
CA ALA A 30 6.75 -4.54 -15.88
C ALA A 30 6.32 -6.01 -15.95
N HIS A 31 5.81 -6.41 -17.11
CA HIS A 31 5.52 -7.81 -17.40
C HIS A 31 6.67 -8.40 -18.19
N TYR A 32 7.27 -9.44 -17.66
CA TYR A 32 8.37 -10.13 -18.33
C TYR A 32 8.34 -11.62 -17.96
N PHE A 33 8.91 -12.42 -18.82
CA PHE A 33 9.07 -13.85 -18.57
C PHE A 33 10.41 -14.11 -17.89
N ILE A 34 10.41 -15.06 -16.98
CA ILE A 34 11.64 -15.53 -16.30
C ILE A 34 11.92 -16.98 -16.70
N GLN A 35 13.19 -17.33 -16.66
CA GLN A 35 13.59 -18.71 -16.86
C GLN A 35 13.30 -19.54 -15.59
N PRO A 36 13.06 -20.85 -15.73
CA PRO A 36 12.81 -21.70 -14.55
C PRO A 36 13.89 -21.61 -13.47
N GLU A 37 15.14 -21.39 -13.86
CA GLU A 37 16.26 -21.27 -12.94
C GLU A 37 16.20 -19.98 -12.10
N GLN A 38 15.46 -18.98 -12.57
CA GLN A 38 15.29 -17.69 -11.89
C GLN A 38 14.16 -17.69 -10.87
N VAL A 39 13.30 -18.71 -10.88
CA VAL A 39 12.12 -18.79 -9.99
C VAL A 39 12.48 -18.68 -8.50
N PRO A 40 13.48 -19.41 -7.98
CA PRO A 40 13.85 -19.25 -6.57
C PRO A 40 14.27 -17.85 -6.19
N ALA A 41 15.02 -17.17 -7.07
CA ALA A 41 15.45 -15.79 -6.85
C ALA A 41 14.28 -14.81 -6.85
N GLU A 42 13.30 -15.00 -7.74
CA GLU A 42 12.08 -14.17 -7.77
C GLU A 42 11.21 -14.37 -6.54
N ILE A 43 11.09 -15.60 -6.04
CA ILE A 43 10.37 -15.88 -4.79
C ILE A 43 11.04 -15.16 -3.62
N GLU A 44 12.36 -15.20 -3.55
CA GLU A 44 13.11 -14.52 -2.49
C GLU A 44 12.96 -12.99 -2.60
N ARG A 45 12.93 -12.48 -3.81
CA ARG A 45 12.67 -11.06 -4.06
C ARG A 45 11.30 -10.62 -3.56
N VAL A 46 10.26 -11.44 -3.75
CA VAL A 46 8.91 -11.19 -3.21
C VAL A 46 8.94 -11.19 -1.68
N ARG A 47 9.62 -12.14 -1.06
CA ARG A 47 9.76 -12.19 0.41
C ARG A 47 10.45 -10.95 0.95
N ASN A 48 11.52 -10.53 0.31
CA ASN A 48 12.28 -9.35 0.72
C ASN A 48 11.43 -8.08 0.60
N GLY A 49 10.65 -7.97 -0.48
CA GLY A 49 9.71 -6.86 -0.66
C GLY A 49 8.64 -6.84 0.43
N ARG A 50 8.05 -8.00 0.73
CA ARG A 50 7.08 -8.14 1.82
C ARG A 50 7.68 -7.71 3.16
N ASN A 51 8.86 -8.21 3.48
CA ASN A 51 9.53 -7.89 4.74
C ASN A 51 9.84 -6.40 4.85
N ALA A 52 10.23 -5.75 3.76
CA ALA A 52 10.45 -4.31 3.73
C ALA A 52 9.17 -3.52 4.05
N VAL A 53 8.04 -3.93 3.48
CA VAL A 53 6.74 -3.29 3.76
C VAL A 53 6.32 -3.54 5.21
N VAL A 54 6.51 -4.74 5.73
CA VAL A 54 6.22 -5.04 7.16
C VAL A 54 7.02 -4.13 8.08
N GLN A 55 8.31 -3.96 7.83
CA GLN A 55 9.15 -3.05 8.61
C GLN A 55 8.69 -1.61 8.52
N GLU A 56 8.29 -1.15 7.36
CA GLU A 56 7.76 0.20 7.17
C GLU A 56 6.46 0.41 7.96
N LEU A 57 5.53 -0.53 7.91
CA LEU A 57 4.29 -0.44 8.67
C LEU A 57 4.52 -0.49 10.18
N GLN A 58 5.46 -1.31 10.65
CA GLN A 58 5.84 -1.35 12.07
C GLN A 58 6.45 -0.03 12.52
N ARG A 59 7.27 0.58 11.68
CA ARG A 59 7.83 1.91 11.94
C ARG A 59 6.73 2.96 12.04
N LEU A 60 5.75 2.94 11.15
CA LEU A 60 4.60 3.83 11.19
C LEU A 60 3.80 3.67 12.48
N GLN A 61 3.63 2.45 12.97
CA GLN A 61 2.94 2.21 14.24
C GLN A 61 3.69 2.84 15.42
N VAL A 62 5.02 2.74 15.43
CA VAL A 62 5.85 3.32 16.50
C VAL A 62 5.84 4.84 16.45
N GLU A 63 5.86 5.43 15.27
CA GLU A 63 5.88 6.88 15.06
C GLU A 63 4.49 7.51 15.17
N MET A 64 3.43 6.71 15.27
CA MET A 64 2.07 7.20 15.33
C MET A 64 1.84 8.04 16.58
N PRO A 65 1.22 9.23 16.48
CA PRO A 65 0.87 10.03 17.64
C PRO A 65 -0.07 9.29 18.59
N SER A 66 0.06 9.55 19.90
CA SER A 66 -0.78 8.91 20.91
C SER A 66 -2.26 9.28 20.80
N ASP A 67 -2.57 10.39 20.13
CA ASP A 67 -3.93 10.87 19.88
C ASP A 67 -4.49 10.39 18.53
N ALA A 68 -3.78 9.53 17.83
CA ALA A 68 -4.24 8.97 16.56
C ALA A 68 -5.55 8.18 16.75
N PRO A 69 -6.48 8.23 15.78
CA PRO A 69 -7.71 7.43 15.88
C PRO A 69 -7.43 5.94 16.03
N ALA A 70 -8.20 5.27 16.89
CA ALA A 70 -8.06 3.83 17.11
C ALA A 70 -8.27 3.01 15.82
N GLU A 71 -9.12 3.51 14.92
CA GLU A 71 -9.38 2.88 13.62
C GLU A 71 -8.12 2.82 12.76
N LEU A 72 -7.27 3.83 12.83
CA LEU A 72 -6.02 3.86 12.07
C LEU A 72 -5.05 2.79 12.57
N THR A 73 -4.92 2.66 13.89
CA THR A 73 -4.10 1.60 14.50
C THR A 73 -4.61 0.21 14.10
N ALA A 74 -5.92 0.00 14.19
CA ALA A 74 -6.55 -1.26 13.82
C ALA A 74 -6.32 -1.59 12.34
N LEU A 75 -6.38 -0.59 11.46
CA LEU A 75 -6.13 -0.76 10.03
C LEU A 75 -4.69 -1.22 9.76
N LEU A 76 -3.71 -0.62 10.44
CA LEU A 76 -2.31 -1.03 10.32
C LEU A 76 -2.10 -2.47 10.82
N ASP A 77 -2.74 -2.83 11.93
CA ASP A 77 -2.66 -4.18 12.49
C ASP A 77 -3.20 -5.22 11.49
N VAL A 78 -4.32 -4.93 10.84
CA VAL A 78 -4.90 -5.82 9.83
C VAL A 78 -3.95 -5.98 8.63
N HIS A 79 -3.37 -4.90 8.15
CA HIS A 79 -2.41 -4.95 7.04
C HIS A 79 -1.18 -5.77 7.41
N LEU A 80 -0.65 -5.61 8.62
CA LEU A 80 0.48 -6.42 9.10
C LEU A 80 0.12 -7.90 9.17
N MET A 81 -1.07 -8.22 9.67
CA MET A 81 -1.55 -9.59 9.75
C MET A 81 -1.63 -10.24 8.36
N LEU A 82 -2.18 -9.52 7.38
CA LEU A 82 -2.30 -10.01 6.00
C LEU A 82 -0.93 -10.23 5.35
N LEU A 83 0.01 -9.31 5.57
CA LEU A 83 1.36 -9.42 5.01
C LEU A 83 2.17 -10.55 5.63
N GLN A 84 1.93 -10.88 6.89
CA GLN A 84 2.61 -11.94 7.62
C GLN A 84 1.99 -13.32 7.37
N ASP A 85 0.86 -13.39 6.69
CA ASP A 85 0.22 -14.65 6.35
C ASP A 85 1.05 -15.38 5.28
N GLU A 86 1.50 -16.59 5.60
CA GLU A 86 2.26 -17.42 4.67
C GLU A 86 1.45 -17.81 3.43
N ALA A 87 0.14 -17.81 3.49
CA ALA A 87 -0.73 -18.08 2.36
C ALA A 87 -0.53 -17.06 1.23
N LEU A 88 -0.18 -15.81 1.55
CA LEU A 88 0.14 -14.79 0.57
C LEU A 88 1.33 -15.19 -0.30
N VAL A 89 2.43 -15.60 0.32
CA VAL A 89 3.65 -16.04 -0.39
C VAL A 89 3.39 -17.34 -1.14
N ALA A 90 2.66 -18.28 -0.53
CA ALA A 90 2.30 -19.54 -1.17
C ALA A 90 1.46 -19.32 -2.43
N GLY A 91 0.51 -18.38 -2.39
CA GLY A 91 -0.31 -18.02 -3.54
C GLY A 91 0.55 -17.44 -4.68
N ILE A 92 1.48 -16.56 -4.36
CA ILE A 92 2.39 -15.98 -5.35
C ILE A 92 3.28 -17.07 -5.97
N LYS A 93 3.82 -17.97 -5.17
CA LYS A 93 4.60 -19.11 -5.66
C LYS A 93 3.84 -19.96 -6.67
N HIS A 94 2.55 -20.13 -6.46
CA HIS A 94 1.71 -20.91 -7.37
C HIS A 94 1.63 -20.28 -8.76
N TRP A 95 1.71 -18.95 -8.85
CA TRP A 95 1.60 -18.20 -10.10
C TRP A 95 2.94 -17.98 -10.82
N ILE A 96 4.02 -18.18 -10.14
CA ILE A 96 5.36 -18.12 -10.73
C ILE A 96 5.71 -19.50 -11.29
#